data_5a13694f633fb882b8065685cfd886bf
#
_entry.id   5a13694f633fb882b8065685cfd886bf
#
_cell.length_a   1.000
_cell.length_b   1.000
_cell.length_c   1.000
_cell.angle_alpha   90.00
_cell.angle_beta   90.00
_cell.angle_gamma   90.00
#
_symmetry.space_group_name_H-M   'P 1'
#
loop_
_entity.id
_entity.type
_entity.pdbx_description
1 polymer ?
#
loop_
_entity_poly.entity_id
_entity_poly.type
_entity_poly.pdbx_seq_one_letter_code
_entity_poly.pdbx_strand_id
1 'polypeptide(L)'
;MTGSVLDTSVLIAVDEQRALDLPERSAISVVSLGELRAGVLRARGPASRSVRAARLADVRSAFAALVVDAAVADQYGAALAHARSAGRIVKATDLLIIATAAATGRELVTLDTAQGALARELGLYARAP
;
A
#
# COMPACT_ATOMS: atom_id res chain seq x y z
N MET A 1 6.10 -16.73 -6.86
CA MET A 1 5.66 -15.44 -6.26
C MET A 1 6.24 -15.34 -4.86
N THR A 2 6.82 -14.20 -4.54
CA THR A 2 7.58 -14.00 -3.30
C THR A 2 6.75 -13.39 -2.15
N GLY A 3 5.45 -13.36 -2.27
CA GLY A 3 4.56 -12.83 -1.25
C GLY A 3 3.71 -11.67 -1.75
N SER A 4 3.27 -10.84 -0.83
CA SER A 4 2.32 -9.76 -1.12
C SER A 4 2.80 -8.42 -0.58
N VAL A 5 2.36 -7.35 -1.23
CA VAL A 5 2.40 -5.99 -0.66
C VAL A 5 0.97 -5.63 -0.29
N LEU A 6 0.77 -5.23 0.96
CA LEU A 6 -0.52 -4.76 1.45
C LEU A 6 -0.63 -3.24 1.22
N ASP A 7 -1.69 -2.82 0.57
CA ASP A 7 -2.02 -1.41 0.47
C ASP A 7 -2.42 -0.83 1.83
N THR A 8 -2.26 0.47 2.01
CA THR A 8 -2.61 1.16 3.25
C THR A 8 -4.07 0.96 3.64
N SER A 9 -4.98 0.84 2.67
CA SER A 9 -6.40 0.54 2.91
C SER A 9 -6.61 -0.75 3.70
N VAL A 10 -5.78 -1.77 3.44
CA VAL A 10 -5.84 -3.05 4.13
C VAL A 10 -5.37 -2.91 5.58
N LEU A 11 -4.30 -2.14 5.81
CA LEU A 11 -3.75 -1.92 7.15
C LEU A 11 -4.76 -1.20 8.05
N ILE A 12 -5.48 -0.22 7.51
CA ILE A 12 -6.53 0.49 8.23
C ILE A 12 -7.70 -0.45 8.55
N ALA A 13 -8.11 -1.29 7.60
CA ALA A 13 -9.21 -2.22 7.78
C ALA A 13 -8.91 -3.30 8.84
N VAL A 14 -7.68 -3.78 8.93
CA VAL A 14 -7.25 -4.72 9.97
C VAL A 14 -7.39 -4.08 11.35
N ASP A 15 -6.97 -2.82 11.50
CA ASP A 15 -7.10 -2.08 12.75
C ASP A 15 -8.57 -1.86 13.14
N GLU A 16 -9.46 -1.74 12.16
CA GLU A 16 -10.90 -1.63 12.38
C GLU A 16 -11.56 -2.98 12.69
N GLN A 17 -10.76 -4.02 12.93
CA GLN A 17 -11.19 -5.38 13.27
C GLN A 17 -12.08 -6.03 12.19
N ARG A 18 -11.89 -5.65 10.95
CA ARG A 18 -12.56 -6.32 9.83
C ARG A 18 -11.95 -7.69 9.61
N ALA A 19 -12.79 -8.68 9.35
CA ALA A 19 -12.31 -10.02 9.00
C ALA A 19 -11.71 -10.00 7.60
N LEU A 20 -10.39 -10.20 7.52
CA LEU A 20 -9.65 -10.20 6.26
C LEU A 20 -8.80 -11.46 6.14
N ASP A 21 -8.69 -11.96 4.91
CA ASP A 21 -7.81 -13.08 4.57
C ASP A 21 -6.47 -12.54 4.08
N LEU A 22 -5.51 -12.41 5.00
CA LEU A 22 -4.20 -11.87 4.69
C LEU A 22 -3.22 -12.98 4.34
N PRO A 23 -2.39 -12.79 3.30
CA PRO A 23 -1.33 -13.74 2.97
C PRO A 23 -0.28 -13.81 4.07
N GLU A 24 0.29 -15.01 4.26
CA GLU A 24 1.33 -15.23 5.28
C GLU A 24 2.59 -14.38 5.03
N ARG A 25 2.97 -14.22 3.75
CA ARG A 25 4.16 -13.46 3.35
C ARG A 25 3.77 -12.05 2.93
N SER A 26 3.26 -11.29 3.86
CA SER A 26 2.86 -9.90 3.61
C SER A 26 3.99 -8.93 3.99
N ALA A 27 4.22 -7.96 3.13
CA ALA A 27 5.09 -6.82 3.38
C ALA A 27 4.34 -5.55 3.06
N ILE A 28 4.89 -4.41 3.41
CA ILE A 28 4.32 -3.10 3.12
C ILE A 28 5.36 -2.21 2.46
N SER A 29 4.91 -1.16 1.78
CA SER A 29 5.81 -0.09 1.34
C SER A 29 6.08 0.87 2.50
N VAL A 30 7.28 1.45 2.54
CA VAL A 30 7.57 2.58 3.45
C VAL A 30 6.60 3.75 3.24
N VAL A 31 6.01 3.85 2.05
CA VAL A 31 4.98 4.85 1.73
C VAL A 31 3.77 4.69 2.65
N SER A 32 3.36 3.46 2.94
CA SER A 32 2.26 3.19 3.88
C SER A 32 2.59 3.66 5.29
N LEU A 33 3.84 3.53 5.74
CA LEU A 33 4.26 4.08 7.03
C LEU A 33 4.09 5.60 7.05
N GLY A 34 4.47 6.28 5.97
CA GLY A 34 4.28 7.72 5.82
C GLY A 34 2.80 8.13 5.86
N GLU A 35 1.95 7.39 5.16
CA GLU A 35 0.51 7.66 5.16
C GLU A 35 -0.11 7.46 6.56
N LEU A 36 0.27 6.40 7.25
CA LEU A 36 -0.18 6.15 8.63
C LEU A 36 0.33 7.22 9.60
N ARG A 37 1.57 7.66 9.43
CA ARG A 37 2.13 8.76 10.24
C ARG A 37 1.39 10.06 10.00
N ALA A 38 1.08 10.40 8.76
CA ALA A 38 0.25 11.56 8.43
C ALA A 38 -1.12 11.47 9.12
N GLY A 39 -1.71 10.28 9.15
CA GLY A 39 -2.95 10.04 9.88
C GLY A 39 -2.85 10.34 11.38
N VAL A 40 -1.75 9.96 12.02
CA VAL A 40 -1.47 10.30 13.43
C VAL A 40 -1.44 11.81 13.62
N LEU A 41 -0.67 12.52 12.79
CA LEU A 41 -0.47 13.96 12.91
C LEU A 41 -1.72 14.77 12.59
N ARG A 42 -2.64 14.23 11.77
CA ARG A 42 -3.89 14.88 11.40
C ARG A 42 -5.06 14.51 12.31
N ALA A 43 -4.85 13.65 13.29
CA ALA A 43 -5.90 13.24 14.20
C ALA A 43 -6.45 14.43 14.98
N ARG A 44 -7.78 14.46 15.13
CA ARG A 44 -8.49 15.53 15.83
C ARG A 44 -8.70 15.12 17.29
N GLY A 45 -7.67 15.35 18.12
CA GLY A 45 -7.74 15.12 19.53
C GLY A 45 -6.87 13.97 20.01
N PRO A 46 -6.61 13.93 21.34
CA PRO A 46 -5.63 13.00 21.91
C PRO A 46 -6.06 11.53 21.82
N ALA A 47 -7.32 11.22 21.98
CA ALA A 47 -7.81 9.84 21.91
C ALA A 47 -7.63 9.24 20.52
N SER A 48 -8.04 9.95 19.47
CA SER A 48 -7.87 9.52 18.09
C SER A 48 -6.39 9.40 17.72
N ARG A 49 -5.57 10.36 18.14
CA ARG A 49 -4.12 10.32 17.91
C ARG A 49 -3.47 9.10 18.57
N SER A 50 -3.87 8.78 19.78
CA SER A 50 -3.34 7.62 20.52
C SER A 50 -3.68 6.31 19.82
N VAL A 51 -4.92 6.16 19.34
CA VAL A 51 -5.35 4.97 18.57
C VAL A 51 -4.55 4.82 17.26
N ARG A 52 -4.39 5.90 16.54
CA ARG A 52 -3.64 5.88 15.27
C ARG A 52 -2.14 5.64 15.48
N ALA A 53 -1.56 6.18 16.54
CA ALA A 53 -0.17 5.93 16.91
C ALA A 53 0.06 4.46 17.27
N ALA A 54 -0.87 3.84 18.00
CA ALA A 54 -0.81 2.42 18.33
C ALA A 54 -0.89 1.54 17.09
N ARG A 55 -1.77 1.88 16.13
CA ARG A 55 -1.85 1.20 14.83
C ARG A 55 -0.50 1.25 14.10
N LEU A 56 0.11 2.43 14.02
CA LEU A 56 1.40 2.60 13.35
C LEU A 56 2.48 1.75 14.01
N ALA A 57 2.52 1.71 15.35
CA ALA A 57 3.48 0.88 16.09
C ALA A 57 3.27 -0.62 15.80
N ASP A 58 2.03 -1.07 15.77
CA ASP A 58 1.68 -2.46 15.47
C ASP A 58 2.10 -2.85 14.05
N VAL A 59 1.85 -1.98 13.07
CA VAL A 59 2.24 -2.21 11.67
C VAL A 59 3.76 -2.31 11.55
N ARG A 60 4.51 -1.43 12.20
CA ARG A 60 5.98 -1.47 12.21
C ARG A 60 6.52 -2.77 12.79
N SER A 61 5.84 -3.32 13.78
CA SER A 61 6.25 -4.58 14.43
C SER A 61 5.87 -5.81 13.60
N ALA A 62 4.74 -5.75 12.88
CA ALA A 62 4.17 -6.91 12.20
C ALA A 62 4.70 -7.15 10.78
N PHE A 63 5.11 -6.09 10.07
CA PHE A 63 5.43 -6.18 8.64
C PHE A 63 6.81 -5.63 8.31
N ALA A 64 7.50 -6.31 7.37
CA ALA A 64 8.69 -5.75 6.74
C ALA A 64 8.28 -4.56 5.86
N ALA A 65 9.00 -3.45 5.98
CA ALA A 65 8.79 -2.25 5.17
C ALA A 65 9.79 -2.21 4.02
N LEU A 66 9.27 -2.24 2.79
CA LEU A 66 10.08 -2.24 1.57
C LEU A 66 10.36 -0.80 1.15
N VAL A 67 11.63 -0.51 0.88
CA VAL A 67 12.07 0.84 0.54
C VAL A 67 11.75 1.21 -0.91
N VAL A 68 11.67 2.51 -1.17
CA VAL A 68 11.56 3.05 -2.53
C VAL A 68 12.98 3.26 -3.06
N ASP A 69 13.47 2.28 -3.80
CA ASP A 69 14.80 2.31 -4.42
C ASP A 69 14.70 2.61 -5.93
N ALA A 70 15.81 2.48 -6.66
CA ALA A 70 15.84 2.74 -8.10
C ALA A 70 14.93 1.79 -8.89
N ALA A 71 14.85 0.53 -8.49
CA ALA A 71 13.96 -0.44 -9.15
C ALA A 71 12.48 -0.05 -8.97
N VAL A 72 12.10 0.39 -7.79
CA VAL A 72 10.75 0.92 -7.52
C VAL A 72 10.51 2.19 -8.33
N ALA A 73 11.50 3.09 -8.42
CA ALA A 73 11.37 4.31 -9.22
C ALA A 73 11.10 4.02 -10.69
N ASP A 74 11.77 3.02 -11.27
CA ASP A 74 11.55 2.61 -12.66
C ASP A 74 10.10 2.09 -12.86
N GLN A 75 9.62 1.27 -11.97
CA GLN A 75 8.25 0.76 -12.01
C GLN A 75 7.22 1.87 -11.78
N TYR A 76 7.53 2.81 -10.90
CA TYR A 76 6.70 4.00 -10.70
C TYR A 76 6.58 4.81 -11.99
N GLY A 77 7.69 5.04 -12.70
CA GLY A 77 7.68 5.73 -13.98
C GLY A 77 6.80 5.05 -15.02
N ALA A 78 6.88 3.72 -15.11
CA ALA A 78 6.04 2.95 -16.02
C ALA A 78 4.55 3.06 -15.65
N ALA A 79 4.21 2.95 -14.38
CA ALA A 79 2.83 3.07 -13.89
C ALA A 79 2.27 4.47 -14.12
N LEU A 80 3.08 5.50 -13.87
CA LEU A 80 2.70 6.90 -14.07
C LEU A 80 2.44 7.19 -15.55
N ALA A 81 3.34 6.73 -16.43
CA ALA A 81 3.18 6.90 -17.86
C ALA A 81 1.90 6.22 -18.38
N HIS A 82 1.64 5.01 -17.91
CA HIS A 82 0.42 4.28 -18.26
C HIS A 82 -0.84 5.04 -17.81
N ALA A 83 -0.89 5.50 -16.57
CA ALA A 83 -2.03 6.23 -16.04
C ALA A 83 -2.28 7.54 -16.82
N ARG A 84 -1.24 8.29 -17.10
CA ARG A 84 -1.34 9.54 -17.89
C ARG A 84 -1.79 9.29 -19.32
N SER A 85 -1.29 8.24 -19.96
CA SER A 85 -1.72 7.87 -21.31
C SER A 85 -3.20 7.50 -21.37
N ALA A 86 -3.73 6.92 -20.30
CA ALA A 86 -5.14 6.58 -20.17
C ALA A 86 -6.00 7.76 -19.69
N GLY A 87 -5.41 8.95 -19.48
CA GLY A 87 -6.11 10.14 -18.99
C GLY A 87 -6.57 10.02 -17.54
N ARG A 88 -5.93 9.14 -16.76
CA ARG A 88 -6.31 8.90 -15.36
C ARG A 88 -5.43 9.71 -14.41
N ILE A 89 -6.07 10.29 -13.39
CA ILE A 89 -5.40 10.96 -12.28
C ILE A 89 -5.35 9.97 -11.12
N VAL A 90 -4.14 9.51 -10.77
CA VAL A 90 -3.91 8.56 -9.70
C VAL A 90 -2.94 9.17 -8.71
N LYS A 91 -3.20 9.00 -7.41
CA LYS A 91 -2.30 9.50 -6.36
C LYS A 91 -0.92 8.89 -6.50
N ALA A 92 0.11 9.70 -6.32
CA ALA A 92 1.50 9.24 -6.37
C ALA A 92 1.77 8.11 -5.36
N THR A 93 1.18 8.17 -4.17
CA THR A 93 1.35 7.13 -3.15
C THR A 93 0.77 5.79 -3.60
N ASP A 94 -0.38 5.79 -4.27
CA ASP A 94 -0.98 4.57 -4.82
C ASP A 94 -0.10 3.97 -5.91
N LEU A 95 0.46 4.80 -6.78
CA LEU A 95 1.39 4.36 -7.82
C LEU A 95 2.68 3.81 -7.23
N LEU A 96 3.21 4.41 -6.16
CA LEU A 96 4.41 3.93 -5.49
C LEU A 96 4.19 2.57 -4.82
N ILE A 97 3.02 2.33 -4.26
CA ILE A 97 2.67 1.03 -3.67
C ILE A 97 2.58 -0.04 -4.75
N ILE A 98 1.92 0.25 -5.88
CA ILE A 98 1.90 -0.64 -7.05
C ILE A 98 3.33 -0.92 -7.53
N ALA A 99 4.14 0.13 -7.66
CA ALA A 99 5.52 0.02 -8.11
C ALA A 99 6.37 -0.84 -7.19
N THR A 100 6.13 -0.76 -5.88
CA THR A 100 6.82 -1.59 -4.89
C THR A 100 6.49 -3.07 -5.10
N ALA A 101 5.23 -3.41 -5.33
CA ALA A 101 4.82 -4.77 -5.64
C ALA A 101 5.48 -5.26 -6.94
N ALA A 102 5.45 -4.45 -8.00
CA ALA A 102 6.05 -4.78 -9.27
C ALA A 102 7.57 -5.03 -9.18
N ALA A 103 8.29 -4.12 -8.52
CA ALA A 103 9.74 -4.21 -8.40
C ALA A 103 10.21 -5.40 -7.56
N THR A 104 9.39 -5.88 -6.63
CA THR A 104 9.73 -6.98 -5.74
C THR A 104 9.11 -8.32 -6.15
N GLY A 105 8.40 -8.37 -7.29
CA GLY A 105 7.76 -9.59 -7.77
C GLY A 105 6.65 -10.10 -6.87
N ARG A 106 5.93 -9.20 -6.19
CA ARG A 106 4.87 -9.53 -5.25
C ARG A 106 3.50 -9.19 -5.82
N GLU A 107 2.46 -9.88 -5.35
CA GLU A 107 1.08 -9.46 -5.63
C GLU A 107 0.73 -8.21 -4.83
N LEU A 108 -0.26 -7.48 -5.30
CA LEU A 108 -0.87 -6.38 -4.55
C LEU A 108 -2.16 -6.86 -3.89
N VAL A 109 -2.32 -6.57 -2.60
CA VAL A 109 -3.57 -6.79 -1.87
C VAL A 109 -4.13 -5.43 -1.48
N THR A 110 -5.32 -5.10 -1.95
CA THR A 110 -5.93 -3.78 -1.76
C THR A 110 -7.46 -3.88 -1.65
N LEU A 111 -8.04 -2.98 -0.88
CA LEU A 111 -9.50 -2.77 -0.83
C LEU A 111 -9.96 -1.74 -1.86
N ASP A 112 -9.04 -1.01 -2.49
CA ASP A 112 -9.34 -0.04 -3.53
C ASP A 112 -9.46 -0.75 -4.88
N THR A 113 -10.68 -0.86 -5.40
CA THR A 113 -10.95 -1.57 -6.66
C THR A 113 -10.29 -0.91 -7.86
N ALA A 114 -10.19 0.41 -7.88
CA ALA A 114 -9.53 1.15 -8.97
C ALA A 114 -8.01 0.90 -8.97
N GLN A 115 -7.39 0.88 -7.80
CA GLN A 115 -5.98 0.57 -7.66
C GLN A 115 -5.69 -0.88 -8.08
N GLY A 116 -6.51 -1.83 -7.66
CA GLY A 116 -6.39 -3.22 -8.07
C GLY A 116 -6.51 -3.40 -9.58
N ALA A 117 -7.46 -2.71 -10.20
CA ALA A 117 -7.64 -2.73 -11.65
C ALA A 117 -6.41 -2.18 -12.38
N LEU A 118 -5.87 -1.05 -11.92
CA LEU A 118 -4.65 -0.46 -12.50
C LEU A 118 -3.46 -1.41 -12.38
N ALA A 119 -3.27 -2.03 -11.24
CA ALA A 119 -2.20 -3.00 -11.03
C ALA A 119 -2.31 -4.17 -12.02
N ARG A 120 -3.50 -4.71 -12.23
CA ARG A 120 -3.73 -5.80 -13.20
C ARG A 120 -3.44 -5.36 -14.64
N GLU A 121 -3.80 -4.12 -15.02
CA GLU A 121 -3.46 -3.57 -16.34
C GLU A 121 -1.95 -3.48 -16.55
N LEU A 122 -1.19 -3.28 -15.48
CA LEU A 122 0.27 -3.24 -15.51
C LEU A 122 0.91 -4.64 -15.43
N GLY A 123 0.11 -5.69 -15.42
CA GLY A 123 0.58 -7.07 -15.43
C GLY A 123 0.82 -7.69 -14.06
N LEU A 124 0.42 -7.01 -12.97
CA LEU A 124 0.53 -7.56 -11.63
C LEU A 124 -0.65 -8.46 -11.29
N TYR A 125 -0.41 -9.40 -10.38
CA TYR A 125 -1.51 -10.02 -9.66
C TYR A 125 -1.99 -9.06 -8.59
N ALA A 126 -3.30 -8.84 -8.53
CA ALA A 126 -3.90 -7.97 -7.53
C ALA A 126 -5.25 -8.55 -7.09
N ARG A 127 -5.51 -8.51 -5.79
CA ARG A 127 -6.75 -9.04 -5.23
C ARG A 127 -7.19 -8.26 -4.00
N ALA A 128 -8.46 -8.42 -3.65
CA ALA A 128 -8.98 -8.00 -2.35
C ALA A 128 -8.59 -9.03 -1.27
N PRO A 129 -8.44 -8.58 -0.02
CA PRO A 129 -8.17 -9.50 1.09
C PRO A 129 -9.37 -10.31 1.50
#